data_84bacd233ab63654adbe2a414585dd93
#
_entry.id   84bacd233ab63654adbe2a414585dd93
#
_cell.length_a   1.000
_cell.length_b   1.000
_cell.length_c   1.000
_cell.angle_alpha   90.00
_cell.angle_beta   90.00
_cell.angle_gamma   90.00
#
_symmetry.space_group_name_H-M   'P 1'
#
loop_
_entity.id
_entity.type
_entity.pdbx_description
1 polymer ?
#
loop_
_entity_poly.entity_id
_entity_poly.type
_entity_poly.pdbx_seq_one_letter_code
_entity_poly.pdbx_strand_id
1 'polypeptide(L)'
;GSEMCIRDSLGCTLEEVVAQAGSTTVKDPVYFVGGPMMGRIGNGSDPVTKTTNAILVLPKDHLIVAKKQRTSSIDLKRAASICCQCNTCTDLCPRHNLGHPIDPAKFMRAASNNDFRDLNPYIDASFCSSCGVCEMYSCPQSLAPRSLLADMKGGLRKAGIRPPQGVQPKPVQESREYRKVPEERLMARLGLTRYDKDAPLKEELVQVKKVRILLSQHIGAPAQAVVKAGDEVTRGQMIAQPAQGLSVGIHASVSGKVTEVTDRYIIIAVK
;
A
#
# COMPACT_ATOMS: atom_id res chain seq x y z
N GLY A 1 -4.81 -19.60 -11.07
CA GLY A 1 -4.35 -18.24 -11.22
C GLY A 1 -3.29 -18.12 -12.30
N SER A 2 -3.29 -17.03 -12.99
CA SER A 2 -2.22 -16.66 -13.92
C SER A 2 -1.60 -15.35 -13.45
N GLU A 3 -0.30 -15.21 -13.59
CA GLU A 3 0.38 -13.93 -13.51
C GLU A 3 0.54 -13.38 -14.93
N MET A 4 0.48 -12.06 -15.05
CA MET A 4 0.62 -11.38 -16.33
C MET A 4 1.11 -9.96 -16.11
N CYS A 5 2.14 -9.55 -16.85
CA CYS A 5 2.53 -8.16 -16.97
C CYS A 5 1.65 -7.49 -18.02
N ILE A 6 0.92 -6.45 -17.64
CA ILE A 6 -0.05 -5.76 -18.50
C ILE A 6 0.37 -4.32 -18.71
N ARG A 7 0.27 -3.85 -19.94
CA ARG A 7 0.43 -2.45 -20.31
C ARG A 7 -0.93 -1.76 -20.24
N ASP A 8 -1.11 -0.85 -19.27
CA ASP A 8 -2.35 -0.14 -19.05
C ASP A 8 -2.25 1.37 -19.28
N SER A 9 -3.40 2.05 -19.22
CA SER A 9 -3.48 3.50 -19.25
C SER A 9 -3.88 4.03 -17.87
N LEU A 10 -3.18 5.04 -17.36
CA LEU A 10 -3.57 5.67 -16.10
C LEU A 10 -5.03 6.13 -16.15
N GLY A 11 -5.77 5.80 -15.11
CA GLY A 11 -7.18 6.13 -14.99
C GLY A 11 -8.15 5.06 -15.51
N CYS A 12 -7.68 3.97 -16.15
CA CYS A 12 -8.52 2.78 -16.36
C CYS A 12 -8.88 2.13 -15.02
N THR A 13 -9.92 1.34 -14.98
CA THR A 13 -10.35 0.67 -13.76
C THR A 13 -9.54 -0.61 -13.49
N LEU A 14 -9.48 -1.04 -12.23
CA LEU A 14 -8.84 -2.30 -11.86
C LEU A 14 -9.52 -3.49 -12.59
N GLU A 15 -10.84 -3.45 -12.77
CA GLU A 15 -11.58 -4.48 -13.50
C GLU A 15 -11.18 -4.57 -14.97
N GLU A 16 -10.98 -3.44 -15.65
CA GLU A 16 -10.54 -3.41 -17.04
C GLU A 16 -9.15 -4.04 -17.20
N VAL A 17 -8.23 -3.79 -16.25
CA VAL A 17 -6.91 -4.41 -16.26
C VAL A 17 -7.00 -5.91 -16.00
N VAL A 18 -7.80 -6.33 -15.01
CA VAL A 18 -7.97 -7.76 -14.69
C VAL A 18 -8.68 -8.50 -15.84
N ALA A 19 -9.63 -7.87 -16.52
CA ALA A 19 -10.28 -8.45 -17.70
C ALA A 19 -9.28 -8.74 -18.84
N GLN A 20 -8.22 -7.93 -18.98
CA GLN A 20 -7.15 -8.16 -19.95
C GLN A 20 -6.32 -9.43 -19.63
N ALA A 21 -6.22 -9.82 -18.37
CA ALA A 21 -5.58 -11.06 -17.93
C ALA A 21 -6.46 -12.30 -18.16
N GLY A 22 -7.69 -12.14 -18.61
CA GLY A 22 -8.72 -13.16 -18.72
C GLY A 22 -9.78 -13.03 -17.63
N SER A 23 -10.72 -13.93 -17.57
CA SER A 23 -11.74 -13.94 -16.51
C SER A 23 -11.15 -14.47 -15.20
N THR A 24 -11.60 -13.91 -14.08
CA THR A 24 -11.26 -14.47 -12.77
C THR A 24 -12.03 -15.78 -12.51
N THR A 25 -11.31 -16.77 -12.00
CA THR A 25 -11.90 -18.05 -11.55
C THR A 25 -12.31 -17.99 -10.06
N VAL A 26 -12.01 -16.87 -9.41
CA VAL A 26 -12.25 -16.67 -7.97
C VAL A 26 -13.72 -16.28 -7.78
N LYS A 27 -14.42 -17.02 -6.93
CA LYS A 27 -15.76 -16.64 -6.46
C LYS A 27 -15.60 -15.50 -5.43
N ASP A 28 -16.43 -14.45 -5.53
CA ASP A 28 -16.39 -13.26 -4.68
C ASP A 28 -14.96 -12.65 -4.58
N PRO A 29 -14.42 -12.16 -5.71
CA PRO A 29 -13.05 -11.67 -5.78
C PRO A 29 -12.87 -10.39 -4.97
N VAL A 30 -11.77 -10.30 -4.24
CA VAL A 30 -11.30 -9.08 -3.60
C VAL A 30 -10.09 -8.56 -4.36
N TYR A 31 -10.20 -7.33 -4.83
CA TYR A 31 -9.10 -6.63 -5.51
C TYR A 31 -8.13 -6.09 -4.49
N PHE A 32 -6.87 -6.35 -4.69
CA PHE A 32 -5.79 -5.88 -3.83
C PHE A 32 -4.83 -5.04 -4.65
N VAL A 33 -4.70 -3.77 -4.30
CA VAL A 33 -3.85 -2.82 -5.03
C VAL A 33 -2.48 -2.77 -4.37
N GLY A 34 -1.45 -3.12 -5.13
CA GLY A 34 -0.08 -3.24 -4.66
C GLY A 34 0.25 -4.66 -4.19
N GLY A 35 1.44 -4.83 -3.63
CA GLY A 35 1.93 -6.13 -3.16
C GLY A 35 1.21 -6.63 -1.89
N PRO A 36 1.30 -7.93 -1.59
CA PRO A 36 0.55 -8.57 -0.49
C PRO A 36 0.91 -8.01 0.89
N MET A 37 2.13 -7.52 1.06
CA MET A 37 2.62 -6.99 2.33
C MET A 37 2.09 -5.59 2.62
N MET A 38 2.23 -4.67 1.68
CA MET A 38 1.98 -3.23 1.86
C MET A 38 0.70 -2.75 1.19
N GLY A 39 0.17 -3.52 0.24
CA GLY A 39 -1.00 -3.16 -0.54
C GLY A 39 -2.27 -2.98 0.30
N ARG A 40 -3.30 -2.43 -0.33
CA ARG A 40 -4.62 -2.17 0.25
C ARG A 40 -5.72 -2.88 -0.52
N ILE A 41 -6.81 -3.16 0.13
CA ILE A 41 -8.04 -3.60 -0.54
C ILE A 41 -8.58 -2.42 -1.35
N GLY A 42 -8.91 -2.67 -2.60
CA GLY A 42 -9.53 -1.73 -3.54
C GLY A 42 -10.86 -2.24 -4.05
N ASN A 43 -11.54 -1.39 -4.80
CA ASN A 43 -12.76 -1.74 -5.52
C ASN A 43 -12.43 -1.89 -7.01
N GLY A 44 -13.08 -2.81 -7.70
CA GLY A 44 -12.88 -3.00 -9.15
C GLY A 44 -13.02 -1.72 -9.98
N SER A 45 -13.87 -0.78 -9.55
CA SER A 45 -14.06 0.54 -10.16
C SER A 45 -12.98 1.58 -9.79
N ASP A 46 -12.03 1.27 -8.89
CA ASP A 46 -10.93 2.18 -8.56
C ASP A 46 -10.05 2.42 -9.80
N PRO A 47 -9.60 3.67 -10.03
CA PRO A 47 -8.70 3.95 -11.15
C PRO A 47 -7.28 3.49 -10.87
N VAL A 48 -6.62 2.99 -11.89
CA VAL A 48 -5.17 2.79 -11.90
C VAL A 48 -4.48 4.15 -11.79
N THR A 49 -3.51 4.24 -10.89
CA THR A 49 -2.75 5.46 -10.62
C THR A 49 -1.25 5.26 -10.89
N LYS A 50 -0.48 6.33 -10.86
CA LYS A 50 0.99 6.28 -10.99
C LYS A 50 1.67 5.38 -9.94
N THR A 51 1.01 5.11 -8.83
CA THR A 51 1.52 4.27 -7.74
C THR A 51 0.96 2.85 -7.74
N THR A 52 0.11 2.51 -8.68
CA THR A 52 -0.41 1.14 -8.86
C THR A 52 0.65 0.32 -9.61
N ASN A 53 1.28 -0.61 -8.90
CA ASN A 53 2.34 -1.46 -9.46
C ASN A 53 1.91 -2.93 -9.59
N ALA A 54 0.85 -3.34 -8.89
CA ALA A 54 0.29 -4.68 -8.98
C ALA A 54 -1.19 -4.67 -8.60
N ILE A 55 -1.92 -5.61 -9.16
CA ILE A 55 -3.32 -5.91 -8.79
C ILE A 55 -3.37 -7.40 -8.50
N LEU A 56 -3.70 -7.76 -7.24
CA LEU A 56 -3.93 -9.15 -6.85
C LEU A 56 -5.43 -9.38 -6.73
N VAL A 57 -5.89 -10.48 -7.30
CA VAL A 57 -7.29 -10.93 -7.16
C VAL A 57 -7.29 -12.14 -6.27
N LEU A 58 -7.78 -11.98 -5.05
CA LEU A 58 -7.77 -13.01 -4.02
C LEU A 58 -9.20 -13.38 -3.61
N PRO A 59 -9.45 -14.63 -3.20
CA PRO A 59 -10.73 -15.01 -2.62
C PRO A 59 -10.96 -14.27 -1.29
N LYS A 60 -12.22 -13.97 -0.99
CA LYS A 60 -12.61 -13.20 0.21
C LYS A 60 -12.13 -13.82 1.52
N ASP A 61 -12.03 -15.14 1.57
CA ASP A 61 -11.55 -15.91 2.73
C ASP A 61 -10.03 -16.04 2.81
N HIS A 62 -9.29 -15.45 1.88
CA HIS A 62 -7.82 -15.52 1.88
C HIS A 62 -7.24 -14.83 3.12
N LEU A 63 -6.22 -15.44 3.73
CA LEU A 63 -5.61 -14.96 4.98
C LEU A 63 -5.13 -13.50 4.92
N ILE A 64 -4.64 -13.04 3.77
CA ILE A 64 -4.20 -11.65 3.57
C ILE A 64 -5.41 -10.71 3.64
N VAL A 65 -6.52 -11.07 2.98
CA VAL A 65 -7.77 -10.30 2.99
C VAL A 65 -8.30 -10.21 4.42
N ALA A 66 -8.42 -11.35 5.10
CA ALA A 66 -8.89 -11.41 6.47
C ALA A 66 -8.06 -10.54 7.44
N LYS A 67 -6.72 -10.53 7.27
CA LYS A 67 -5.84 -9.66 8.07
C LYS A 67 -6.07 -8.18 7.78
N LYS A 68 -6.20 -7.79 6.52
CA LYS A 68 -6.35 -6.38 6.12
C LYS A 68 -7.74 -5.80 6.40
N GLN A 69 -8.74 -6.63 6.57
CA GLN A 69 -10.10 -6.21 6.95
C GLN A 69 -10.27 -5.98 8.46
N ARG A 70 -9.35 -6.47 9.29
CA ARG A 70 -9.44 -6.26 10.73
C ARG A 70 -9.24 -4.79 11.09
N THR A 71 -10.00 -4.34 12.07
CA THR A 71 -9.85 -3.00 12.65
C THR A 71 -8.77 -2.99 13.73
N SER A 72 -8.14 -1.86 13.95
CA SER A 72 -7.11 -1.69 14.99
C SER A 72 -7.62 -2.00 16.40
N SER A 73 -8.89 -1.72 16.67
CA SER A 73 -9.52 -2.09 17.95
C SER A 73 -9.52 -3.60 18.17
N ILE A 74 -9.85 -4.39 17.14
CA ILE A 74 -9.80 -5.84 17.21
C ILE A 74 -8.36 -6.32 17.38
N ASP A 75 -7.43 -5.75 16.60
CA ASP A 75 -6.02 -6.13 16.64
C ASP A 75 -5.37 -5.81 18.00
N LEU A 76 -5.73 -4.68 18.62
CA LEU A 76 -5.25 -4.32 19.95
C LEU A 76 -5.78 -5.28 21.04
N LYS A 77 -7.07 -5.61 21.01
CA LYS A 77 -7.66 -6.61 21.92
C LYS A 77 -6.99 -7.98 21.78
N ARG A 78 -6.73 -8.40 20.53
CA ARG A 78 -5.99 -9.65 20.28
C ARG A 78 -4.56 -9.58 20.81
N ALA A 79 -3.89 -8.44 20.63
CA ALA A 79 -2.53 -8.25 21.16
C ALA A 79 -2.51 -8.36 22.70
N ALA A 80 -3.46 -7.72 23.38
CA ALA A 80 -3.58 -7.82 24.84
C ALA A 80 -3.83 -9.26 25.33
N SER A 81 -4.57 -10.08 24.56
CA SER A 81 -4.96 -11.42 24.96
C SER A 81 -3.90 -12.49 24.66
N ILE A 82 -3.18 -12.42 23.51
CA ILE A 82 -2.38 -13.53 23.01
C ILE A 82 -0.94 -13.16 22.62
N CYS A 83 -0.48 -11.93 22.85
CA CYS A 83 0.91 -11.58 22.58
C CYS A 83 1.86 -12.31 23.55
N CYS A 84 2.59 -13.29 23.04
CA CYS A 84 3.55 -14.06 23.84
C CYS A 84 4.89 -13.34 24.04
N GLN A 85 5.04 -12.11 23.64
CA GLN A 85 6.24 -11.26 23.81
C GLN A 85 7.54 -11.91 23.31
N CYS A 86 7.48 -12.75 22.29
CA CYS A 86 8.60 -13.53 21.73
C CYS A 86 9.68 -12.69 21.04
N ASN A 87 9.48 -11.39 20.89
CA ASN A 87 10.40 -10.41 20.27
C ASN A 87 10.64 -10.59 18.76
N THR A 88 10.11 -11.62 18.11
CA THR A 88 10.37 -11.93 16.69
C THR A 88 10.00 -10.78 15.74
N CYS A 89 9.01 -9.97 16.09
CA CYS A 89 8.60 -8.79 15.29
C CYS A 89 9.68 -7.69 15.27
N THR A 90 10.51 -7.58 16.31
CA THR A 90 11.70 -6.70 16.37
C THR A 90 12.90 -7.38 15.71
N ASP A 91 13.13 -8.64 16.00
CA ASP A 91 14.28 -9.40 15.47
C ASP A 91 14.33 -9.40 13.94
N LEU A 92 13.17 -9.51 13.30
CA LEU A 92 13.07 -9.50 11.84
C LEU A 92 12.74 -8.11 11.26
N CYS A 93 12.68 -7.06 12.08
CA CYS A 93 12.40 -5.72 11.59
C CYS A 93 13.61 -5.16 10.81
N PRO A 94 13.50 -4.89 9.51
CA PRO A 94 14.62 -4.40 8.71
C PRO A 94 15.12 -3.03 9.19
N ARG A 95 14.22 -2.16 9.66
CA ARG A 95 14.61 -0.85 10.21
C ARG A 95 15.37 -0.97 11.52
N HIS A 96 14.92 -1.84 12.44
CA HIS A 96 15.61 -2.12 13.67
C HIS A 96 17.02 -2.68 13.41
N ASN A 97 17.12 -3.63 12.51
CA ASN A 97 18.39 -4.25 12.13
C ASN A 97 19.38 -3.28 11.45
N LEU A 98 18.88 -2.19 10.84
CA LEU A 98 19.68 -1.10 10.30
C LEU A 98 20.01 -0.02 11.35
N GLY A 99 19.69 -0.25 12.63
CA GLY A 99 20.03 0.66 13.72
C GLY A 99 19.02 1.78 13.98
N HIS A 100 17.91 1.86 13.24
CA HIS A 100 16.88 2.85 13.53
C HIS A 100 16.23 2.60 14.89
N PRO A 101 15.83 3.65 15.64
CA PRO A 101 15.27 3.56 16.98
C PRO A 101 13.80 3.09 16.94
N ILE A 102 13.55 1.96 16.33
CA ILE A 102 12.22 1.33 16.29
C ILE A 102 12.29 -0.07 16.89
N ASP A 103 11.39 -0.35 17.80
CA ASP A 103 11.26 -1.64 18.46
C ASP A 103 9.79 -2.08 18.44
N PRO A 104 9.35 -2.85 17.43
CA PRO A 104 7.98 -3.32 17.33
C PRO A 104 7.52 -4.13 18.56
N ALA A 105 8.37 -4.91 19.20
CA ALA A 105 8.00 -5.69 20.38
C ALA A 105 7.75 -4.80 21.59
N LYS A 106 8.60 -3.80 21.84
CA LYS A 106 8.35 -2.80 22.89
C LYS A 106 7.07 -2.05 22.67
N PHE A 107 6.83 -1.60 21.44
CA PHE A 107 5.56 -0.98 21.07
C PHE A 107 4.37 -1.89 21.35
N MET A 108 4.41 -3.14 20.89
CA MET A 108 3.32 -4.10 21.13
C MET A 108 3.07 -4.33 22.63
N ARG A 109 4.12 -4.41 23.42
CA ARG A 109 4.03 -4.57 24.88
C ARG A 109 3.38 -3.35 25.53
N ALA A 110 3.84 -2.15 25.20
CA ALA A 110 3.28 -0.90 25.73
C ALA A 110 1.81 -0.73 25.32
N ALA A 111 1.51 -0.90 24.03
CA ALA A 111 0.16 -0.70 23.50
C ALA A 111 -0.86 -1.72 24.04
N SER A 112 -0.48 -3.00 24.14
CA SER A 112 -1.38 -4.04 24.64
C SER A 112 -1.69 -3.94 26.13
N ASN A 113 -0.83 -3.28 26.89
CA ASN A 113 -1.03 -3.07 28.34
C ASN A 113 -1.50 -1.63 28.67
N ASN A 114 -1.76 -0.79 27.68
CA ASN A 114 -2.06 0.64 27.88
C ASN A 114 -1.03 1.35 28.76
N ASP A 115 0.25 1.00 28.58
CA ASP A 115 1.36 1.55 29.37
C ASP A 115 1.92 2.81 28.72
N PHE A 116 1.62 3.96 29.34
CA PHE A 116 2.04 5.29 28.88
C PHE A 116 3.14 5.90 29.78
N ARG A 117 3.75 5.11 30.68
CA ARG A 117 4.84 5.59 31.55
C ARG A 117 6.12 5.89 30.75
N ASP A 118 6.34 5.14 29.69
CA ASP A 118 7.38 5.42 28.67
C ASP A 118 6.71 5.66 27.32
N LEU A 119 6.81 6.89 26.78
CA LEU A 119 6.25 7.28 25.51
C LEU A 119 7.15 6.96 24.31
N ASN A 120 8.43 6.61 24.55
CA ASN A 120 9.37 6.33 23.46
C ASN A 120 8.89 5.24 22.49
N PRO A 121 8.33 4.10 22.91
CA PRO A 121 7.83 3.08 21.99
C PRO A 121 6.75 3.61 21.02
N TYR A 122 5.96 4.58 21.46
CA TYR A 122 4.91 5.21 20.64
C TYR A 122 5.50 6.24 19.66
N ILE A 123 6.41 7.09 20.13
CA ILE A 123 7.10 8.10 19.30
C ILE A 123 7.98 7.41 18.24
N ASP A 124 8.68 6.35 18.62
CA ASP A 124 9.54 5.55 17.73
C ASP A 124 8.75 4.84 16.61
N ALA A 125 7.41 4.69 16.74
CA ALA A 125 6.55 4.26 15.65
C ALA A 125 6.69 5.12 14.39
N SER A 126 7.11 6.41 14.54
CA SER A 126 7.37 7.32 13.43
C SER A 126 8.47 6.82 12.48
N PHE A 127 9.42 6.02 12.96
CA PHE A 127 10.49 5.41 12.16
C PHE A 127 10.07 4.15 11.39
N CYS A 128 8.83 3.67 11.56
CA CYS A 128 8.32 2.52 10.85
C CYS A 128 8.23 2.79 9.34
N SER A 129 8.82 1.91 8.51
CA SER A 129 8.69 1.94 7.05
C SER A 129 7.41 1.29 6.52
N SER A 130 6.59 0.72 7.41
CA SER A 130 5.35 0.02 7.07
C SER A 130 5.54 -1.18 6.11
N CYS A 131 6.73 -1.81 6.10
CA CYS A 131 7.05 -2.92 5.20
C CYS A 131 6.20 -4.19 5.41
N GLY A 132 5.58 -4.35 6.59
CA GLY A 132 4.67 -5.47 6.89
C GLY A 132 5.34 -6.75 7.37
N VAL A 133 6.66 -6.88 7.42
CA VAL A 133 7.36 -8.11 7.84
C VAL A 133 6.91 -8.58 9.23
N CYS A 134 6.82 -7.67 10.20
CA CYS A 134 6.40 -7.99 11.57
C CYS A 134 5.00 -8.56 11.68
N GLU A 135 4.10 -8.21 10.75
CA GLU A 135 2.70 -8.62 10.73
C GLU A 135 2.46 -9.85 9.85
N MET A 136 2.99 -9.83 8.63
CA MET A 136 2.69 -10.82 7.62
C MET A 136 3.56 -12.06 7.73
N TYR A 137 4.77 -11.93 8.30
CA TYR A 137 5.72 -13.03 8.41
C TYR A 137 6.11 -13.36 9.85
N SER A 138 6.62 -12.38 10.61
CA SER A 138 7.31 -12.62 11.90
C SER A 138 6.38 -13.11 13.00
N CYS A 139 5.16 -12.59 13.12
CA CYS A 139 4.32 -12.86 14.26
C CYS A 139 3.73 -14.29 14.25
N PRO A 140 4.12 -15.20 15.19
CA PRO A 140 3.59 -16.55 15.25
C PRO A 140 2.10 -16.57 15.64
N GLN A 141 1.63 -15.54 16.36
CA GLN A 141 0.24 -15.39 16.79
C GLN A 141 -0.65 -14.64 15.77
N SER A 142 -0.12 -14.36 14.58
CA SER A 142 -0.86 -13.61 13.54
C SER A 142 -1.45 -12.29 14.04
N LEU A 143 -0.75 -11.59 14.93
CA LEU A 143 -1.07 -10.24 15.35
C LEU A 143 -0.70 -9.22 14.26
N ALA A 144 -1.07 -7.96 14.46
CA ALA A 144 -0.92 -6.89 13.49
C ALA A 144 0.00 -5.73 13.96
N PRO A 145 1.28 -5.97 14.28
CA PRO A 145 2.17 -4.91 14.76
C PRO A 145 2.31 -3.75 13.77
N ARG A 146 2.41 -4.05 12.46
CA ARG A 146 2.54 -3.02 11.43
C ARG A 146 1.31 -2.11 11.36
N SER A 147 0.11 -2.70 11.43
CA SER A 147 -1.14 -1.94 11.36
C SER A 147 -1.29 -1.02 12.58
N LEU A 148 -1.03 -1.51 13.78
CA LEU A 148 -1.04 -0.72 15.00
C LEU A 148 0.03 0.39 15.01
N LEU A 149 1.24 0.11 14.53
CA LEU A 149 2.31 1.11 14.36
C LEU A 149 1.91 2.19 13.33
N ALA A 150 1.22 1.82 12.25
CA ALA A 150 0.78 2.77 11.23
C ALA A 150 -0.30 3.71 11.78
N ASP A 151 -1.23 3.19 12.59
CA ASP A 151 -2.25 4.00 13.25
C ASP A 151 -1.64 4.95 14.28
N MET A 152 -0.68 4.47 15.08
CA MET A 152 0.05 5.32 16.01
C MET A 152 0.77 6.45 15.26
N LYS A 153 1.47 6.13 14.18
CA LYS A 153 2.13 7.13 13.32
C LYS A 153 1.14 8.14 12.74
N GLY A 154 -0.04 7.68 12.34
CA GLY A 154 -1.15 8.53 11.88
C GLY A 154 -1.67 9.45 13.00
N GLY A 155 -1.82 8.91 14.21
CA GLY A 155 -2.24 9.63 15.41
C GLY A 155 -1.24 10.72 15.81
N LEU A 156 0.04 10.40 15.86
CA LEU A 156 1.12 11.35 16.14
C LEU A 156 1.10 12.52 15.15
N ARG A 157 0.95 12.23 13.84
CA ARG A 157 0.85 13.26 12.80
C ARG A 157 -0.37 14.18 13.01
N LYS A 158 -1.54 13.60 13.32
CA LYS A 158 -2.75 14.38 13.60
C LYS A 158 -2.61 15.26 14.84
N ALA A 159 -1.88 14.79 15.85
CA ALA A 159 -1.56 15.54 17.06
C ALA A 159 -0.43 16.59 16.86
N GLY A 160 0.11 16.73 15.65
CA GLY A 160 1.22 17.65 15.37
C GLY A 160 2.57 17.19 15.90
N ILE A 161 2.66 15.97 16.42
CA ILE A 161 3.91 15.40 16.96
C ILE A 161 4.77 14.94 15.79
N ARG A 162 5.93 15.57 15.64
CA ARG A 162 6.90 15.24 14.59
C ARG A 162 7.87 14.16 15.08
N PRO A 163 8.42 13.35 14.15
CA PRO A 163 9.53 12.44 14.47
C PRO A 163 10.68 13.23 15.11
N PRO A 164 11.40 12.65 16.09
CA PRO A 164 12.60 13.27 16.65
C PRO A 164 13.59 13.59 15.52
N GLN A 165 14.10 14.84 15.51
CA GLN A 165 15.08 15.28 14.52
C GLN A 165 16.51 14.97 15.00
N GLY A 166 17.44 14.80 14.05
CA GLY A 166 18.87 14.60 14.38
C GLY A 166 19.18 13.21 14.96
N VAL A 167 18.21 12.31 15.00
CA VAL A 167 18.45 10.93 15.48
C VAL A 167 19.33 10.20 14.49
N GLN A 168 20.54 9.85 14.93
CA GLN A 168 21.45 9.02 14.15
C GLN A 168 21.13 7.54 14.37
N PRO A 169 21.08 6.73 13.31
CA PRO A 169 20.97 5.29 13.45
C PRO A 169 22.18 4.73 14.23
N LYS A 170 21.95 3.73 15.07
CA LYS A 170 23.01 2.94 15.67
C LYS A 170 23.74 2.14 14.59
N PRO A 171 24.92 1.57 14.85
CA PRO A 171 25.55 0.65 13.93
C PRO A 171 24.60 -0.49 13.51
N VAL A 172 24.74 -0.93 12.26
CA VAL A 172 23.98 -2.08 11.73
C VAL A 172 24.24 -3.29 12.61
N GLN A 173 23.19 -4.02 12.95
CA GLN A 173 23.33 -5.21 13.79
C GLN A 173 24.09 -6.32 13.06
N GLU A 174 25.07 -6.93 13.68
CA GLU A 174 25.85 -8.05 13.13
C GLU A 174 24.96 -9.22 12.70
N SER A 175 23.90 -9.47 13.49
CA SER A 175 22.94 -10.55 13.21
C SER A 175 22.02 -10.29 12.00
N ARG A 176 22.07 -9.11 11.37
CA ARG A 176 21.19 -8.73 10.26
C ARG A 176 21.20 -9.72 9.10
N GLU A 177 22.37 -10.23 8.73
CA GLU A 177 22.51 -11.15 7.60
C GLU A 177 21.75 -12.47 7.82
N TYR A 178 21.67 -12.92 9.07
CA TYR A 178 20.95 -14.14 9.46
C TYR A 178 19.45 -13.91 9.72
N ARG A 179 19.00 -12.64 9.66
CA ARG A 179 17.61 -12.21 9.91
C ARG A 179 16.87 -11.78 8.65
N LYS A 180 17.47 -11.96 7.49
CA LYS A 180 16.80 -11.74 6.20
C LYS A 180 15.74 -12.82 5.99
N VAL A 181 14.57 -12.36 5.50
CA VAL A 181 13.45 -13.27 5.21
C VAL A 181 13.59 -13.79 3.77
N PRO A 182 13.76 -15.10 3.55
CA PRO A 182 13.76 -15.66 2.20
C PRO A 182 12.40 -15.49 1.54
N GLU A 183 12.41 -15.15 0.26
CA GLU A 183 11.20 -14.85 -0.51
C GLU A 183 10.26 -16.05 -0.58
N GLU A 184 10.78 -17.23 -0.88
CA GLU A 184 10.00 -18.48 -0.94
C GLU A 184 9.26 -18.77 0.38
N ARG A 185 9.93 -18.55 1.52
CA ARG A 185 9.30 -18.72 2.84
C ARG A 185 8.21 -17.68 3.10
N LEU A 186 8.43 -16.45 2.60
CA LEU A 186 7.44 -15.40 2.70
C LEU A 186 6.20 -15.75 1.86
N MET A 187 6.39 -16.17 0.61
CA MET A 187 5.31 -16.61 -0.28
C MET A 187 4.52 -17.78 0.33
N ALA A 188 5.21 -18.78 0.86
CA ALA A 188 4.58 -19.92 1.55
C ALA A 188 3.76 -19.46 2.76
N ARG A 189 4.33 -18.57 3.59
CA ARG A 189 3.64 -18.01 4.77
C ARG A 189 2.39 -17.22 4.42
N LEU A 190 2.38 -16.59 3.25
CA LEU A 190 1.26 -15.82 2.74
C LEU A 190 0.25 -16.66 1.94
N GLY A 191 0.52 -17.96 1.72
CA GLY A 191 -0.33 -18.84 0.91
C GLY A 191 -0.30 -18.51 -0.58
N LEU A 192 0.79 -17.92 -1.07
CA LEU A 192 0.92 -17.42 -2.44
C LEU A 192 1.73 -18.33 -3.37
N THR A 193 2.41 -19.35 -2.86
CA THR A 193 3.27 -20.24 -3.68
C THR A 193 2.58 -20.81 -4.90
N ARG A 194 1.29 -21.16 -4.79
CA ARG A 194 0.51 -21.71 -5.92
C ARG A 194 0.26 -20.69 -7.05
N TYR A 195 0.47 -19.41 -6.79
CA TYR A 195 0.27 -18.32 -7.74
C TYR A 195 1.60 -17.85 -8.37
N ASP A 196 2.73 -18.37 -7.89
CA ASP A 196 4.05 -18.07 -8.44
C ASP A 196 4.18 -18.73 -9.82
N LYS A 197 3.98 -17.94 -10.85
CA LYS A 197 3.98 -18.29 -12.26
C LYS A 197 4.75 -17.26 -13.04
N ASP A 198 5.28 -17.65 -14.18
CA ASP A 198 5.88 -16.71 -15.13
C ASP A 198 4.84 -15.66 -15.54
N ALA A 199 5.25 -14.40 -15.53
CA ALA A 199 4.41 -13.25 -15.86
C ALA A 199 4.89 -12.61 -17.18
N PRO A 200 4.59 -13.21 -18.35
CA PRO A 200 5.01 -12.65 -19.63
C PRO A 200 4.36 -11.29 -19.88
N LEU A 201 5.13 -10.35 -20.43
CA LEU A 201 4.62 -9.04 -20.81
C LEU A 201 3.62 -9.16 -21.96
N LYS A 202 2.41 -8.65 -21.73
CA LYS A 202 1.41 -8.43 -22.77
C LYS A 202 1.57 -7.01 -23.30
N GLU A 203 2.07 -6.86 -24.52
CA GLU A 203 2.40 -5.56 -25.08
C GLU A 203 1.19 -4.73 -25.52
N GLU A 204 0.05 -5.40 -25.77
CA GLU A 204 -1.18 -4.72 -26.14
C GLU A 204 -1.68 -3.84 -25.00
N LEU A 205 -2.02 -2.60 -25.33
CA LEU A 205 -2.65 -1.68 -24.37
C LEU A 205 -4.06 -2.15 -24.01
N VAL A 206 -4.41 -2.03 -22.73
CA VAL A 206 -5.78 -2.23 -22.26
C VAL A 206 -6.71 -1.27 -23.00
N GLN A 207 -7.70 -1.83 -23.70
CA GLN A 207 -8.71 -1.05 -24.41
C GLN A 207 -9.70 -0.48 -23.40
N VAL A 208 -9.83 0.84 -23.38
CA VAL A 208 -10.71 1.55 -22.44
C VAL A 208 -11.63 2.48 -23.18
N LYS A 209 -12.88 2.63 -22.72
CA LYS A 209 -13.83 3.59 -23.24
C LYS A 209 -13.70 4.97 -22.60
N LYS A 210 -13.28 4.99 -21.35
CA LYS A 210 -13.05 6.21 -20.57
C LYS A 210 -11.98 5.99 -19.53
N VAL A 211 -11.31 7.05 -19.13
CA VAL A 211 -10.35 7.03 -18.01
C VAL A 211 -10.73 8.09 -16.98
N ARG A 212 -10.51 7.77 -15.70
CA ARG A 212 -10.70 8.70 -14.58
C ARG A 212 -9.35 9.01 -13.96
N ILE A 213 -8.79 10.15 -14.28
CA ILE A 213 -7.45 10.57 -13.86
C ILE A 213 -7.54 11.41 -12.60
N LEU A 214 -6.94 10.93 -11.51
CA LEU A 214 -6.95 11.63 -10.24
C LEU A 214 -5.99 12.82 -10.25
N LEU A 215 -6.38 13.94 -9.65
CA LEU A 215 -5.54 15.13 -9.49
C LEU A 215 -4.53 15.01 -8.36
N SER A 216 -4.70 14.04 -7.45
CA SER A 216 -3.78 13.71 -6.37
C SER A 216 -3.30 12.27 -6.50
N GLN A 217 -2.12 12.07 -7.08
CA GLN A 217 -1.46 10.76 -7.26
C GLN A 217 -0.03 10.76 -6.68
N HIS A 218 0.33 11.76 -5.90
CA HIS A 218 1.67 11.99 -5.37
C HIS A 218 1.59 12.59 -3.95
N ILE A 219 2.73 12.68 -3.29
CA ILE A 219 2.86 13.37 -1.99
C ILE A 219 2.89 14.87 -2.27
N GLY A 220 2.05 15.63 -1.55
CA GLY A 220 1.96 17.08 -1.68
C GLY A 220 0.55 17.56 -2.05
N ALA A 221 0.46 18.76 -2.56
CA ALA A 221 -0.82 19.37 -2.93
C ALA A 221 -1.35 18.77 -4.25
N PRO A 222 -2.68 18.54 -4.38
CA PRO A 222 -3.30 18.12 -5.63
C PRO A 222 -2.99 19.11 -6.76
N ALA A 223 -2.85 18.59 -7.99
CA ALA A 223 -2.72 19.43 -9.17
C ALA A 223 -4.03 20.19 -9.46
N GLN A 224 -3.93 21.32 -10.11
CA GLN A 224 -5.06 22.18 -10.48
C GLN A 224 -5.44 21.94 -11.95
N ALA A 225 -6.69 21.57 -12.21
CA ALA A 225 -7.18 21.33 -13.57
C ALA A 225 -7.03 22.59 -14.44
N VAL A 226 -6.53 22.43 -15.68
CA VAL A 226 -6.40 23.49 -16.68
C VAL A 226 -7.32 23.27 -17.88
N VAL A 227 -8.10 22.20 -17.89
CA VAL A 227 -9.08 21.84 -18.91
C VAL A 227 -10.49 21.91 -18.34
N LYS A 228 -11.49 22.00 -19.23
CA LYS A 228 -12.91 22.05 -18.91
C LYS A 228 -13.66 20.89 -19.58
N ALA A 229 -14.84 20.57 -19.08
CA ALA A 229 -15.74 19.64 -19.75
C ALA A 229 -16.05 20.14 -21.15
N GLY A 230 -15.94 19.27 -22.13
CA GLY A 230 -16.10 19.60 -23.56
C GLY A 230 -14.78 19.73 -24.32
N ASP A 231 -13.66 19.98 -23.67
CA ASP A 231 -12.36 20.14 -24.32
C ASP A 231 -11.88 18.81 -24.94
N GLU A 232 -11.21 18.90 -26.09
CA GLU A 232 -10.49 17.80 -26.69
C GLU A 232 -9.03 17.81 -26.23
N VAL A 233 -8.54 16.65 -25.84
CA VAL A 233 -7.17 16.46 -25.35
C VAL A 233 -6.47 15.34 -26.11
N THR A 234 -5.17 15.47 -26.26
CA THR A 234 -4.31 14.45 -26.84
C THR A 234 -3.52 13.74 -25.75
N ARG A 235 -3.17 12.47 -25.96
CA ARG A 235 -2.33 11.71 -25.07
C ARG A 235 -1.01 12.45 -24.79
N GLY A 236 -0.64 12.58 -23.51
CA GLY A 236 0.54 13.32 -23.07
C GLY A 236 0.30 14.82 -22.86
N GLN A 237 -0.84 15.38 -23.26
CA GLN A 237 -1.17 16.77 -22.99
C GLN A 237 -1.35 17.00 -21.49
N MET A 238 -0.81 18.12 -20.97
CA MET A 238 -1.04 18.54 -19.59
C MET A 238 -2.51 18.92 -19.39
N ILE A 239 -3.19 18.26 -18.45
CA ILE A 239 -4.60 18.50 -18.11
C ILE A 239 -4.76 19.12 -16.72
N ALA A 240 -3.70 19.07 -15.89
CA ALA A 240 -3.67 19.80 -14.64
C ALA A 240 -2.22 20.24 -14.35
N GLN A 241 -2.07 21.50 -13.93
CA GLN A 241 -0.78 22.10 -13.58
C GLN A 241 -0.45 21.86 -12.11
N PRO A 242 0.84 21.85 -11.74
CA PRO A 242 1.24 21.75 -10.34
C PRO A 242 0.66 22.91 -9.53
N ALA A 243 0.20 22.61 -8.30
CA ALA A 243 -0.13 23.64 -7.32
C ALA A 243 1.15 24.24 -6.72
N GLN A 244 1.01 25.32 -5.96
CA GLN A 244 2.14 25.93 -5.26
C GLN A 244 2.75 24.97 -4.24
N GLY A 245 4.07 24.93 -4.15
CA GLY A 245 4.83 24.05 -3.26
C GLY A 245 5.10 22.68 -3.87
N LEU A 246 5.06 21.63 -3.05
CA LEU A 246 5.28 20.26 -3.52
C LEU A 246 4.04 19.76 -4.27
N SER A 247 4.13 19.72 -5.58
CA SER A 247 3.06 19.24 -6.48
C SER A 247 3.66 18.84 -7.82
N VAL A 248 2.91 18.05 -8.62
CA VAL A 248 3.33 17.55 -9.94
C VAL A 248 2.21 17.70 -10.93
N GLY A 249 2.53 18.10 -12.16
CA GLY A 249 1.57 18.16 -13.27
C GLY A 249 0.97 16.80 -13.64
N ILE A 250 -0.26 16.81 -14.08
CA ILE A 250 -1.00 15.62 -14.52
C ILE A 250 -1.28 15.73 -16.03
N HIS A 251 -1.09 14.63 -16.73
CA HIS A 251 -1.20 14.55 -18.18
C HIS A 251 -2.27 13.54 -18.57
N ALA A 252 -2.88 13.75 -19.74
CA ALA A 252 -3.84 12.83 -20.33
C ALA A 252 -3.16 11.50 -20.69
N SER A 253 -3.69 10.38 -20.23
CA SER A 253 -3.20 9.04 -20.57
C SER A 253 -3.72 8.54 -21.91
N VAL A 254 -4.80 9.13 -22.40
CA VAL A 254 -5.48 8.81 -23.67
C VAL A 254 -5.85 10.10 -24.41
N SER A 255 -6.05 9.98 -25.72
CA SER A 255 -6.67 11.06 -26.51
C SER A 255 -8.18 10.91 -26.47
N GLY A 256 -8.91 12.03 -26.39
CA GLY A 256 -10.36 12.00 -26.31
C GLY A 256 -10.97 13.31 -25.86
N LYS A 257 -12.25 13.25 -25.46
CA LYS A 257 -13.02 14.40 -25.00
C LYS A 257 -13.15 14.39 -23.49
N VAL A 258 -12.84 15.50 -22.84
CA VAL A 258 -13.09 15.70 -21.41
C VAL A 258 -14.58 15.73 -21.16
N THR A 259 -15.12 14.83 -20.37
CA THR A 259 -16.55 14.74 -20.07
C THR A 259 -16.89 15.31 -18.70
N GLU A 260 -15.96 15.27 -17.76
CA GLU A 260 -16.18 15.75 -16.40
C GLU A 260 -14.86 16.27 -15.80
N VAL A 261 -14.95 17.37 -15.05
CA VAL A 261 -13.84 17.93 -14.27
C VAL A 261 -14.36 18.25 -12.87
N THR A 262 -13.70 17.71 -11.86
CA THR A 262 -14.00 17.94 -10.45
C THR A 262 -12.74 18.45 -9.73
N ASP A 263 -12.86 18.72 -8.44
CA ASP A 263 -11.74 19.04 -7.55
C ASP A 263 -10.81 17.84 -7.27
N ARG A 264 -11.24 16.61 -7.65
CA ARG A 264 -10.53 15.36 -7.36
C ARG A 264 -10.04 14.62 -8.59
N TYR A 265 -10.74 14.71 -9.69
CA TYR A 265 -10.44 13.94 -10.90
C TYR A 265 -10.95 14.60 -12.18
N ILE A 266 -10.42 14.14 -13.30
CA ILE A 266 -10.86 14.46 -14.65
C ILE A 266 -11.24 13.15 -15.35
N ILE A 267 -12.41 13.13 -16.03
CA ILE A 267 -12.82 12.00 -16.88
C ILE A 267 -12.63 12.37 -18.35
N ILE A 268 -11.97 11.47 -19.09
CA ILE A 268 -11.76 11.58 -20.52
C ILE A 268 -12.41 10.38 -21.19
N ALA A 269 -13.36 10.62 -22.10
CA ALA A 269 -13.91 9.60 -22.98
C ALA A 269 -12.99 9.44 -24.20
N VAL A 270 -12.61 8.20 -24.49
CA VAL A 270 -11.74 7.87 -25.63
C VAL A 270 -12.51 8.04 -26.92
N LYS A 271 -11.83 8.57 -27.95
CA LYS A 271 -12.39 8.68 -29.33
C LYS A 271 -12.42 7.32 -30.03
#